data_0221b34388c63946ac1c9e734fb2548c
#
_entry.id   0221b34388c63946ac1c9e734fb2548c
#
_cell.length_a   1.000
_cell.length_b   1.000
_cell.length_c   1.000
_cell.angle_alpha   90.00
_cell.angle_beta   90.00
_cell.angle_gamma   90.00
#
_symmetry.space_group_name_H-M   'P 1'
#
loop_
_entity.id
_entity.type
_entity.pdbx_description
1 polymer ?
#
loop_
_entity_poly.entity_id
_entity_poly.type
_entity_poly.pdbx_seq_one_letter_code
_entity_poly.pdbx_strand_id
1 'polypeptide(L)'
;AKEHPYLIGDFIWTLQDHLGECNTCNERYGKLPEDDRPKNLRGKDYPWLLNHGGVVDLLGKPLPAIHRYELAWGGHGLWLAAQVPVHDGVVPTYSSYLWTDTIESWSFDGCEGKPTWIDVYTDAAEAEVFVNGSSLGRTPVVDFFAKFPAAYEAGEVLAVGYDADGHELYRNTLATARSETILTAVPNKKKLIADGEDFSFIDIAVTDRQGIVKTWPERVISIQVDGAGTLAGFGSANPVNAERFDQNHHTTYQGRLQAVIRSARTAGNVRVMLSAEGLEPVTITIPVKEAAHE
;
A
#
# COMPACT_ATOMS: atom_id res chain seq x y z
N ALA A 1 16.35 5.06 -22.61
CA ALA A 1 17.30 6.16 -22.34
C ALA A 1 18.73 5.64 -22.18
N LYS A 2 18.98 4.59 -21.37
CA LYS A 2 20.36 4.07 -21.12
C LYS A 2 21.14 3.72 -22.40
N GLU A 3 20.49 3.18 -23.42
CA GLU A 3 21.13 2.80 -24.71
C GLU A 3 21.23 3.96 -25.71
N HIS A 4 20.61 5.08 -25.39
CA HIS A 4 20.50 6.23 -26.28
C HIS A 4 21.00 7.51 -25.58
N PRO A 5 22.30 7.84 -25.67
CA PRO A 5 22.90 8.95 -24.91
C PRO A 5 22.38 10.34 -25.27
N TYR A 6 21.59 10.46 -26.34
CA TYR A 6 20.91 11.69 -26.71
C TYR A 6 19.56 11.90 -26.00
N LEU A 7 19.07 10.87 -25.27
CA LEU A 7 17.88 10.97 -24.45
C LEU A 7 18.27 11.30 -23.01
N ILE A 8 17.72 12.38 -22.48
CA ILE A 8 17.96 12.80 -21.09
C ILE A 8 17.16 12.00 -20.07
N GLY A 9 16.19 11.19 -20.53
CA GLY A 9 15.30 10.36 -19.69
C GLY A 9 13.88 10.31 -20.22
N ASP A 10 12.98 9.84 -19.40
CA ASP A 10 11.54 9.86 -19.57
C ASP A 10 10.85 10.33 -18.28
N PHE A 11 9.55 10.59 -18.36
CA PHE A 11 8.75 11.03 -17.22
C PHE A 11 7.61 10.05 -17.02
N ILE A 12 7.51 9.50 -15.80
CA ILE A 12 6.43 8.62 -15.42
C ILE A 12 5.17 9.47 -15.16
N TRP A 13 4.09 9.12 -15.78
CA TRP A 13 2.76 9.61 -15.41
C TRP A 13 1.97 8.47 -14.78
N THR A 14 1.82 8.45 -13.47
CA THR A 14 2.26 9.48 -12.54
C THR A 14 3.05 8.85 -11.38
N LEU A 15 3.88 9.65 -10.70
CA LEU A 15 4.62 9.17 -9.54
C LEU A 15 3.66 8.80 -8.40
N GLN A 16 2.74 9.70 -8.04
CA GLN A 16 1.85 9.52 -6.89
C GLN A 16 0.39 9.62 -7.33
N ASP A 17 -0.46 8.79 -6.74
CA ASP A 17 -1.89 8.94 -6.84
C ASP A 17 -2.32 10.33 -6.39
N HIS A 18 -3.24 10.92 -7.11
CA HIS A 18 -3.76 12.24 -6.81
C HIS A 18 -5.28 12.30 -6.89
N LEU A 19 -5.86 13.23 -6.16
CA LEU A 19 -7.29 13.49 -6.18
C LEU A 19 -7.71 14.12 -7.51
N GLY A 20 -8.84 13.73 -8.02
CA GLY A 20 -9.36 14.15 -9.32
C GLY A 20 -9.00 13.16 -10.42
N GLU A 21 -9.25 13.56 -11.67
CA GLU A 21 -9.07 12.73 -12.89
C GLU A 21 -9.71 11.35 -12.83
N CYS A 22 -10.69 11.18 -11.96
CA CYS A 22 -11.37 9.90 -11.72
C CYS A 22 -12.22 9.42 -12.90
N ASN A 23 -12.42 10.27 -13.90
CA ASN A 23 -13.27 9.97 -15.06
C ASN A 23 -12.54 9.27 -16.20
N THR A 24 -11.24 9.10 -16.14
CA THR A 24 -10.46 8.69 -17.30
C THR A 24 -10.31 7.18 -17.44
N CYS A 25 -10.77 6.36 -16.48
CA CYS A 25 -10.49 4.94 -16.61
C CYS A 25 -11.48 4.05 -15.90
N ASN A 26 -12.05 3.16 -16.67
CA ASN A 26 -13.00 2.18 -16.23
C ASN A 26 -12.61 0.82 -16.72
N GLU A 27 -11.85 0.08 -15.99
CA GLU A 27 -11.76 -1.34 -16.24
C GLU A 27 -12.18 -2.13 -15.01
N ARG A 28 -12.99 -3.13 -15.24
CA ARG A 28 -13.19 -4.18 -14.28
C ARG A 28 -12.05 -5.15 -14.44
N TYR A 29 -11.37 -5.38 -13.37
CA TYR A 29 -10.39 -6.45 -13.32
C TYR A 29 -11.10 -7.79 -13.20
N GLY A 30 -10.58 -8.75 -13.92
CA GLY A 30 -11.16 -10.06 -14.02
C GLY A 30 -11.91 -10.22 -15.35
N LYS A 31 -11.82 -11.41 -15.89
CA LYS A 31 -12.50 -11.83 -17.11
C LYS A 31 -13.99 -12.01 -16.83
N LEU A 32 -14.69 -10.92 -16.50
CA LEU A 32 -16.13 -10.97 -16.55
C LEU A 32 -16.54 -11.20 -18.00
N PRO A 33 -17.52 -12.07 -18.25
CA PRO A 33 -18.16 -12.19 -19.55
C PRO A 33 -18.54 -10.80 -20.07
N GLU A 34 -18.47 -10.59 -21.37
CA GLU A 34 -18.73 -9.29 -22.00
C GLU A 34 -20.12 -8.75 -21.64
N ASP A 35 -21.08 -9.63 -21.41
CA ASP A 35 -22.46 -9.32 -21.03
C ASP A 35 -22.60 -8.80 -19.59
N ASP A 36 -21.64 -9.11 -18.71
CA ASP A 36 -21.63 -8.66 -17.30
C ASP A 36 -20.86 -7.34 -17.10
N ARG A 37 -20.31 -6.79 -18.18
CA ARG A 37 -19.61 -5.50 -18.13
C ARG A 37 -20.63 -4.36 -18.03
N PRO A 38 -20.40 -3.35 -17.16
CA PRO A 38 -21.25 -2.16 -17.15
C PRO A 38 -21.25 -1.51 -18.53
N LYS A 39 -22.42 -1.21 -19.03
CA LYS A 39 -22.61 -0.61 -20.36
C LYS A 39 -22.03 0.82 -20.48
N ASN A 40 -21.68 1.46 -19.37
CA ASN A 40 -21.10 2.80 -19.32
C ASN A 40 -19.72 2.75 -18.67
N LEU A 41 -18.72 2.39 -19.44
CA LEU A 41 -17.31 2.38 -19.02
C LEU A 41 -16.65 3.77 -19.08
N ARG A 42 -17.40 4.82 -19.32
CA ARG A 42 -16.89 6.20 -19.37
C ARG A 42 -17.16 6.91 -18.05
N GLY A 43 -16.11 7.13 -17.30
CA GLY A 43 -16.16 7.85 -16.05
C GLY A 43 -16.41 6.91 -14.88
N LYS A 44 -15.74 7.22 -13.78
CA LYS A 44 -16.00 6.60 -12.48
C LYS A 44 -16.81 7.61 -11.69
N ASP A 45 -18.06 7.25 -11.45
CA ASP A 45 -18.94 8.10 -10.69
C ASP A 45 -18.47 8.19 -9.23
N TYR A 46 -18.84 9.29 -8.56
CA TYR A 46 -18.67 9.41 -7.13
C TYR A 46 -19.24 8.15 -6.43
N PRO A 47 -18.53 7.56 -5.47
CA PRO A 47 -17.42 8.12 -4.68
C PRO A 47 -16.00 7.76 -5.16
N TRP A 48 -15.75 7.50 -6.43
CA TRP A 48 -14.40 7.37 -6.93
C TRP A 48 -13.68 8.72 -6.94
N LEU A 49 -12.54 8.84 -6.24
CA LEU A 49 -11.86 10.11 -5.99
C LEU A 49 -10.48 10.25 -6.65
N LEU A 50 -9.82 9.13 -6.98
CA LEU A 50 -8.42 9.12 -7.40
C LEU A 50 -8.27 8.76 -8.88
N ASN A 51 -7.18 9.22 -9.50
CA ASN A 51 -6.73 8.66 -10.76
C ASN A 51 -6.27 7.20 -10.63
N HIS A 52 -5.72 6.80 -9.49
CA HIS A 52 -5.24 5.45 -9.16
C HIS A 52 -4.28 4.89 -10.22
N GLY A 53 -3.32 5.67 -10.62
CA GLY A 53 -2.30 5.35 -11.63
C GLY A 53 -0.88 5.69 -11.17
N GLY A 54 -0.70 6.00 -9.90
CA GLY A 54 0.60 6.23 -9.28
C GLY A 54 1.40 4.95 -9.08
N VAL A 55 2.72 5.07 -8.96
CA VAL A 55 3.59 4.03 -8.40
C VAL A 55 3.81 4.22 -6.90
N VAL A 56 3.22 5.30 -6.36
CA VAL A 56 3.09 5.62 -4.94
C VAL A 56 1.63 5.96 -4.69
N ASP A 57 1.04 5.46 -3.62
CA ASP A 57 -0.35 5.73 -3.28
C ASP A 57 -0.59 7.15 -2.74
N LEU A 58 -1.84 7.50 -2.47
CA LEU A 58 -2.22 8.82 -1.93
C LEU A 58 -1.54 9.14 -0.59
N LEU A 59 -1.21 8.15 0.22
CA LEU A 59 -0.54 8.30 1.51
C LEU A 59 0.99 8.32 1.41
N GLY A 60 1.54 8.30 0.20
CA GLY A 60 2.99 8.29 -0.03
C GLY A 60 3.64 6.92 0.17
N LYS A 61 2.86 5.82 0.13
CA LYS A 61 3.41 4.46 0.21
C LYS A 61 3.75 3.94 -1.18
N PRO A 62 4.94 3.37 -1.37
CA PRO A 62 5.29 2.69 -2.60
C PRO A 62 4.29 1.58 -2.94
N LEU A 63 3.91 1.49 -4.21
CA LEU A 63 3.16 0.38 -4.77
C LEU A 63 4.13 -0.59 -5.46
N PRO A 64 3.83 -1.89 -5.57
CA PRO A 64 4.78 -2.90 -6.04
C PRO A 64 5.44 -2.58 -7.39
N ALA A 65 4.75 -1.92 -8.30
CA ALA A 65 5.28 -1.54 -9.59
C ALA A 65 6.51 -0.61 -9.53
N ILE A 66 6.74 0.10 -8.42
CA ILE A 66 7.92 0.97 -8.24
C ILE A 66 9.23 0.19 -8.34
N HIS A 67 9.24 -1.07 -7.86
CA HIS A 67 10.44 -1.91 -7.86
C HIS A 67 10.95 -2.21 -9.27
N ARG A 68 10.06 -2.26 -10.27
CA ARG A 68 10.46 -2.39 -11.67
C ARG A 68 11.25 -1.17 -12.15
N TYR A 69 10.89 0.03 -11.69
CA TYR A 69 11.64 1.25 -11.99
C TYR A 69 12.97 1.28 -11.26
N GLU A 70 12.99 0.91 -9.97
CA GLU A 70 14.22 0.83 -9.18
C GLU A 70 15.24 -0.09 -9.84
N LEU A 71 14.82 -1.29 -10.26
CA LEU A 71 15.64 -2.25 -10.97
C LEU A 71 16.09 -1.73 -12.34
N ALA A 72 15.20 -1.14 -13.12
CA ALA A 72 15.53 -0.57 -14.43
C ALA A 72 16.59 0.55 -14.34
N TRP A 73 16.63 1.28 -13.22
CA TRP A 73 17.63 2.33 -12.97
C TRP A 73 18.89 1.83 -12.26
N GLY A 74 19.05 0.53 -12.11
CA GLY A 74 20.27 -0.10 -11.58
C GLY A 74 20.22 -0.47 -10.12
N GLY A 75 19.01 -0.51 -9.52
CA GLY A 75 18.78 -1.16 -8.25
C GLY A 75 18.96 -2.68 -8.36
N HIS A 76 19.15 -3.32 -7.23
CA HIS A 76 19.32 -4.77 -7.12
C HIS A 76 18.43 -5.31 -6.00
N GLY A 77 17.87 -6.51 -6.18
CA GLY A 77 17.08 -7.15 -5.14
C GLY A 77 15.94 -8.02 -5.66
N LEU A 78 15.09 -8.41 -4.70
CA LEU A 78 13.87 -9.17 -4.99
C LEU A 78 12.75 -8.69 -4.09
N TRP A 79 11.62 -8.36 -4.71
CA TRP A 79 10.36 -8.01 -4.05
C TRP A 79 9.26 -8.91 -4.56
N LEU A 80 8.31 -9.22 -3.70
CA LEU A 80 7.14 -9.99 -4.09
C LEU A 80 5.86 -9.32 -3.61
N ALA A 81 4.83 -9.44 -4.43
CA ALA A 81 3.51 -8.91 -4.15
C ALA A 81 2.45 -9.90 -4.64
N ALA A 82 1.29 -9.90 -4.02
CA ALA A 82 0.20 -10.77 -4.42
C ALA A 82 -1.05 -9.98 -4.79
N GLN A 83 -1.75 -10.45 -5.81
CA GLN A 83 -3.06 -9.94 -6.15
C GLN A 83 -4.03 -10.21 -5.01
N VAL A 84 -4.77 -9.18 -4.60
CA VAL A 84 -5.79 -9.34 -3.57
C VAL A 84 -6.91 -10.23 -4.11
N PRO A 85 -7.13 -11.43 -3.54
CA PRO A 85 -8.23 -12.29 -3.96
C PRO A 85 -9.57 -11.62 -3.66
N VAL A 86 -10.55 -11.89 -4.50
CA VAL A 86 -11.85 -11.22 -4.40
C VAL A 86 -12.75 -11.92 -3.39
N HIS A 87 -13.21 -11.22 -2.37
CA HIS A 87 -14.23 -11.72 -1.45
C HIS A 87 -15.56 -12.01 -2.18
N ASP A 88 -16.32 -12.97 -1.66
CA ASP A 88 -17.62 -13.31 -2.25
C ASP A 88 -18.57 -12.11 -2.22
N GLY A 89 -19.24 -11.88 -3.33
CA GLY A 89 -20.16 -10.75 -3.49
C GLY A 89 -19.50 -9.40 -3.76
N VAL A 90 -18.16 -9.31 -3.74
CA VAL A 90 -17.40 -8.10 -4.08
C VAL A 90 -17.08 -8.10 -5.57
N VAL A 91 -17.37 -7.01 -6.25
CA VAL A 91 -16.94 -6.78 -7.63
C VAL A 91 -15.78 -5.79 -7.61
N PRO A 92 -14.55 -6.24 -7.84
CA PRO A 92 -13.40 -5.35 -7.84
C PRO A 92 -13.49 -4.38 -9.03
N THR A 93 -13.14 -3.13 -8.79
CA THR A 93 -13.07 -2.10 -9.82
C THR A 93 -11.69 -1.46 -9.77
N TYR A 94 -11.01 -1.42 -10.90
CA TYR A 94 -9.67 -0.88 -11.02
C TYR A 94 -9.61 0.26 -12.03
N SER A 95 -8.63 1.12 -11.88
CA SER A 95 -8.25 2.10 -12.88
C SER A 95 -7.54 1.39 -14.04
N SER A 96 -7.79 1.79 -15.28
CA SER A 96 -7.00 1.32 -16.42
C SER A 96 -5.55 1.85 -16.41
N TYR A 97 -5.26 2.83 -15.56
CA TYR A 97 -3.90 3.32 -15.31
C TYR A 97 -3.18 2.57 -14.19
N LEU A 98 -3.86 1.65 -13.51
CA LEU A 98 -3.24 0.85 -12.46
C LEU A 98 -2.12 -0.01 -13.07
N TRP A 99 -0.91 0.16 -12.56
CA TRP A 99 0.27 -0.59 -13.02
C TRP A 99 0.20 -2.07 -12.66
N THR A 100 -0.32 -2.35 -11.47
CA THR A 100 -0.56 -3.71 -10.97
C THR A 100 -1.67 -3.68 -9.91
N ASP A 101 -2.43 -4.74 -9.81
CA ASP A 101 -3.44 -4.96 -8.77
C ASP A 101 -2.92 -5.80 -7.59
N THR A 102 -1.60 -5.91 -7.49
CA THR A 102 -0.93 -6.62 -6.40
C THR A 102 -0.53 -5.68 -5.27
N ILE A 103 -0.41 -6.23 -4.07
CA ILE A 103 0.09 -5.55 -2.88
C ILE A 103 1.16 -6.41 -2.20
N GLU A 104 2.08 -5.79 -1.47
CA GLU A 104 3.11 -6.48 -0.68
C GLU A 104 2.50 -7.09 0.58
N SER A 105 1.62 -8.06 0.41
CA SER A 105 0.93 -8.77 1.49
C SER A 105 0.58 -10.20 1.08
N TRP A 106 0.57 -11.10 2.06
CA TRP A 106 -0.02 -12.44 1.96
C TRP A 106 -0.99 -12.66 3.13
N SER A 107 -1.84 -11.66 3.41
CA SER A 107 -2.80 -11.71 4.51
C SER A 107 -4.19 -11.32 4.00
N PHE A 108 -4.92 -12.32 3.50
CA PHE A 108 -6.21 -12.17 2.83
C PHE A 108 -7.28 -13.03 3.51
N ASP A 109 -7.61 -12.66 4.75
CA ASP A 109 -8.56 -13.38 5.61
C ASP A 109 -9.91 -13.62 4.91
N GLY A 110 -10.40 -14.86 4.94
CA GLY A 110 -11.64 -15.29 4.28
C GLY A 110 -11.52 -15.51 2.76
N CYS A 111 -10.30 -15.56 2.22
CA CYS A 111 -10.05 -15.82 0.80
C CYS A 111 -9.37 -17.15 0.51
N GLU A 112 -9.32 -18.07 1.48
CA GLU A 112 -8.69 -19.39 1.33
C GLU A 112 -9.23 -20.15 0.12
N GLY A 113 -8.32 -20.68 -0.70
CA GLY A 113 -8.62 -21.43 -1.93
C GLY A 113 -8.96 -20.56 -3.14
N LYS A 114 -9.08 -19.23 -2.99
CA LYS A 114 -9.38 -18.35 -4.12
C LYS A 114 -8.16 -18.14 -5.02
N PRO A 115 -8.38 -18.01 -6.34
CA PRO A 115 -7.29 -17.75 -7.27
C PRO A 115 -6.64 -16.39 -7.01
N THR A 116 -5.33 -16.35 -7.14
CA THR A 116 -4.50 -15.15 -7.02
C THR A 116 -3.30 -15.25 -7.95
N TRP A 117 -2.53 -14.18 -8.02
CA TRP A 117 -1.25 -14.11 -8.72
C TRP A 117 -0.19 -13.58 -7.77
N ILE A 118 1.02 -14.09 -7.91
CA ILE A 118 2.19 -13.59 -7.20
C ILE A 118 3.11 -12.96 -8.23
N ASP A 119 3.38 -11.67 -8.08
CA ASP A 119 4.32 -10.91 -8.87
C ASP A 119 5.67 -10.89 -8.16
N VAL A 120 6.74 -11.17 -8.89
CA VAL A 120 8.12 -11.10 -8.40
C VAL A 120 8.87 -10.07 -9.25
N TYR A 121 9.46 -9.09 -8.58
CA TYR A 121 10.29 -8.05 -9.17
C TYR A 121 11.74 -8.30 -8.77
N THR A 122 12.65 -8.51 -9.73
CA THR A 122 14.05 -8.84 -9.45
C THR A 122 14.94 -8.65 -10.66
N ASP A 123 16.24 -8.43 -10.44
CA ASP A 123 17.30 -8.48 -11.46
C ASP A 123 17.96 -9.85 -11.58
N ALA A 124 17.45 -10.87 -10.89
CA ALA A 124 17.86 -12.26 -11.06
C ALA A 124 17.52 -12.78 -12.47
N ALA A 125 18.20 -13.84 -12.94
CA ALA A 125 17.90 -14.46 -14.22
C ALA A 125 16.60 -15.29 -14.18
N GLU A 126 16.34 -15.94 -13.05
CA GLU A 126 15.16 -16.77 -12.81
C GLU A 126 14.62 -16.52 -11.41
N ALA A 127 13.32 -16.77 -11.23
CA ALA A 127 12.68 -16.74 -9.94
C ALA A 127 11.90 -18.04 -9.68
N GLU A 128 11.83 -18.45 -8.44
CA GLU A 128 11.01 -19.57 -7.97
C GLU A 128 10.17 -19.10 -6.77
N VAL A 129 8.91 -19.49 -6.74
CA VAL A 129 7.98 -19.14 -5.65
C VAL A 129 7.50 -20.38 -4.95
N PHE A 130 7.42 -20.31 -3.63
CA PHE A 130 6.92 -21.39 -2.76
C PHE A 130 5.76 -20.84 -1.93
N VAL A 131 4.68 -21.61 -1.87
CA VAL A 131 3.56 -21.39 -0.93
C VAL A 131 3.59 -22.51 0.09
N ASN A 132 3.75 -22.16 1.35
CA ASN A 132 3.86 -23.11 2.47
C ASN A 132 4.87 -24.24 2.21
N GLY A 133 6.01 -23.89 1.58
CA GLY A 133 7.08 -24.82 1.22
C GLY A 133 6.84 -25.62 -0.07
N SER A 134 5.68 -25.51 -0.70
CA SER A 134 5.39 -26.16 -1.99
C SER A 134 5.76 -25.24 -3.15
N SER A 135 6.67 -25.69 -4.03
CA SER A 135 7.11 -24.91 -5.20
C SER A 135 5.98 -24.74 -6.23
N LEU A 136 5.79 -23.54 -6.70
CA LEU A 136 4.95 -23.22 -7.86
C LEU A 136 5.71 -23.34 -9.19
N GLY A 137 6.98 -23.70 -9.13
CA GLY A 137 7.89 -23.80 -10.26
C GLY A 137 8.86 -22.64 -10.35
N ARG A 138 9.82 -22.78 -11.27
CA ARG A 138 10.87 -21.82 -11.56
C ARG A 138 10.64 -21.22 -12.95
N THR A 139 10.75 -19.91 -13.06
CA THR A 139 10.39 -19.16 -14.27
C THR A 139 11.49 -18.14 -14.60
N PRO A 140 11.88 -17.99 -15.89
CA PRO A 140 12.73 -16.88 -16.31
C PRO A 140 12.14 -15.52 -15.96
N VAL A 141 13.00 -14.60 -15.55
CA VAL A 141 12.65 -13.19 -15.31
C VAL A 141 12.78 -12.43 -16.62
N VAL A 142 11.72 -11.71 -17.01
CA VAL A 142 11.71 -10.88 -18.23
C VAL A 142 11.40 -9.44 -17.83
N ASP A 143 12.26 -8.51 -18.26
CA ASP A 143 12.10 -7.09 -17.94
C ASP A 143 11.91 -6.84 -16.41
N PHE A 144 12.74 -7.51 -15.61
CA PHE A 144 12.72 -7.44 -14.15
C PHE A 144 11.46 -8.00 -13.48
N PHE A 145 10.71 -8.86 -14.16
CA PHE A 145 9.40 -9.30 -13.71
C PHE A 145 9.16 -10.78 -14.00
N ALA A 146 8.58 -11.49 -13.05
CA ALA A 146 8.02 -12.83 -13.21
C ALA A 146 6.67 -12.93 -12.49
N LYS A 147 5.74 -13.73 -13.02
CA LYS A 147 4.39 -13.88 -12.50
C LYS A 147 4.02 -15.35 -12.31
N PHE A 148 3.44 -15.68 -11.16
CA PHE A 148 3.10 -17.04 -10.77
C PHE A 148 1.60 -17.14 -10.45
N PRO A 149 0.86 -18.04 -11.12
CA PRO A 149 -0.51 -18.35 -10.70
C PRO A 149 -0.51 -19.12 -9.39
N ALA A 150 -1.41 -18.77 -8.48
CA ALA A 150 -1.56 -19.42 -7.20
C ALA A 150 -3.01 -19.50 -6.76
N ALA A 151 -3.28 -20.33 -5.75
CA ALA A 151 -4.46 -20.19 -4.90
C ALA A 151 -3.99 -19.65 -3.55
N TYR A 152 -4.77 -18.75 -2.96
CA TYR A 152 -4.42 -18.24 -1.64
C TYR A 152 -4.57 -19.35 -0.58
N GLU A 153 -3.50 -19.57 0.16
CA GLU A 153 -3.46 -20.42 1.34
C GLU A 153 -2.78 -19.63 2.46
N ALA A 154 -3.43 -19.56 3.63
CA ALA A 154 -2.83 -18.88 4.77
C ALA A 154 -1.49 -19.54 5.16
N GLY A 155 -0.49 -18.72 5.51
CA GLY A 155 0.86 -19.18 5.84
C GLY A 155 1.93 -18.26 5.26
N GLU A 156 2.88 -18.84 4.54
CA GLU A 156 4.06 -18.14 4.00
C GLU A 156 4.16 -18.26 2.48
N VAL A 157 4.52 -17.18 1.83
CA VAL A 157 5.00 -17.15 0.45
C VAL A 157 6.45 -16.73 0.45
N LEU A 158 7.31 -17.57 -0.10
CA LEU A 158 8.73 -17.31 -0.30
C LEU A 158 9.02 -17.18 -1.80
N ALA A 159 9.74 -16.15 -2.20
CA ALA A 159 10.36 -16.07 -3.51
C ALA A 159 11.88 -16.15 -3.39
N VAL A 160 12.51 -16.87 -4.33
CA VAL A 160 13.96 -17.02 -4.46
C VAL A 160 14.36 -16.61 -5.86
N GLY A 161 15.35 -15.72 -5.96
CA GLY A 161 15.95 -15.29 -7.21
C GLY A 161 17.29 -15.98 -7.44
N TYR A 162 17.54 -16.43 -8.68
CA TYR A 162 18.73 -17.14 -9.06
C TYR A 162 19.48 -16.44 -10.18
N ASP A 163 20.81 -16.55 -10.19
CA ASP A 163 21.65 -16.12 -11.31
C ASP A 163 21.55 -17.08 -12.52
N ALA A 164 22.27 -16.77 -13.60
CA ALA A 164 22.29 -17.59 -14.81
C ALA A 164 22.95 -18.98 -14.60
N ASP A 165 23.76 -19.13 -13.58
CA ASP A 165 24.41 -20.39 -13.20
C ASP A 165 23.58 -21.22 -12.22
N GLY A 166 22.44 -20.67 -11.77
CA GLY A 166 21.50 -21.33 -10.87
C GLY A 166 21.81 -21.16 -9.38
N HIS A 167 22.71 -20.25 -8.99
CA HIS A 167 22.99 -19.93 -7.60
C HIS A 167 21.96 -18.94 -7.08
N GLU A 168 21.55 -19.11 -5.83
CA GLU A 168 20.65 -18.18 -5.16
C GLU A 168 21.32 -16.82 -4.95
N LEU A 169 20.64 -15.75 -5.41
CA LEU A 169 21.05 -14.36 -5.20
C LEU A 169 20.23 -13.68 -4.10
N TYR A 170 18.92 -13.89 -4.12
CA TYR A 170 17.97 -13.17 -3.28
C TYR A 170 16.89 -14.09 -2.73
N ARG A 171 16.35 -13.66 -1.60
CA ARG A 171 15.21 -14.31 -0.96
C ARG A 171 14.32 -13.24 -0.31
N ASN A 172 13.01 -13.36 -0.48
CA ASN A 172 12.04 -12.50 0.19
C ASN A 172 10.78 -13.31 0.56
N THR A 173 10.13 -12.91 1.64
CA THR A 173 9.01 -13.66 2.23
C THR A 173 7.88 -12.73 2.61
N LEU A 174 6.64 -13.12 2.31
CA LEU A 174 5.42 -12.55 2.88
C LEU A 174 4.72 -13.61 3.72
N ALA A 175 4.05 -13.19 4.77
CA ALA A 175 3.32 -14.10 5.65
C ALA A 175 1.91 -13.60 5.94
N THR A 176 1.01 -14.55 6.25
CA THR A 176 -0.33 -14.26 6.73
C THR A 176 -0.29 -13.76 8.17
N ALA A 177 -1.02 -12.71 8.48
CA ALA A 177 -1.19 -12.20 9.83
C ALA A 177 -1.87 -13.23 10.74
N ARG A 178 -1.40 -13.31 11.97
CA ARG A 178 -1.98 -14.20 13.00
C ARG A 178 -3.34 -13.70 13.48
N SER A 179 -4.00 -14.49 14.33
CA SER A 179 -5.37 -14.23 14.79
C SER A 179 -5.51 -12.94 15.62
N GLU A 180 -4.48 -12.59 16.41
CA GLU A 180 -4.51 -11.38 17.24
C GLU A 180 -4.59 -10.14 16.36
N THR A 181 -5.31 -9.14 16.84
CA THR A 181 -5.46 -7.87 16.12
C THR A 181 -5.14 -6.72 17.05
N ILE A 182 -4.20 -5.89 16.63
CA ILE A 182 -3.81 -4.67 17.35
C ILE A 182 -3.82 -3.47 16.41
N LEU A 183 -4.03 -2.31 16.99
CA LEU A 183 -3.85 -1.03 16.31
C LEU A 183 -2.40 -0.58 16.52
N THR A 184 -1.73 -0.16 15.46
CA THR A 184 -0.37 0.38 15.51
C THR A 184 -0.34 1.77 14.91
N ALA A 185 0.59 2.60 15.39
CA ALA A 185 0.73 3.95 14.90
C ALA A 185 2.19 4.42 15.03
N VAL A 186 2.77 4.89 13.94
CA VAL A 186 4.19 5.26 13.87
C VAL A 186 4.32 6.65 13.24
N PRO A 187 4.75 7.66 14.01
CA PRO A 187 5.01 9.00 13.49
C PRO A 187 6.33 9.02 12.71
N ASN A 188 6.35 9.68 11.55
CA ASN A 188 7.58 9.88 10.77
C ASN A 188 8.56 10.87 11.45
N LYS A 189 8.03 11.80 12.26
CA LYS A 189 8.83 12.73 13.09
C LYS A 189 8.56 12.51 14.57
N LYS A 190 9.61 12.35 15.33
CA LYS A 190 9.55 12.17 16.80
C LYS A 190 9.49 13.50 17.57
N LYS A 191 9.60 14.65 16.89
CA LYS A 191 9.47 16.00 17.42
C LYS A 191 9.04 16.95 16.33
N LEU A 192 8.33 18.02 16.69
CA LEU A 192 7.90 19.11 15.82
C LEU A 192 8.49 20.43 16.28
N ILE A 193 8.54 21.41 15.36
CA ILE A 193 8.91 22.80 15.63
C ILE A 193 7.63 23.61 15.87
N ALA A 194 7.64 24.52 16.86
CA ALA A 194 6.51 25.35 17.23
C ALA A 194 6.37 26.58 16.31
N ASP A 195 6.30 26.37 15.01
CA ASP A 195 6.14 27.41 13.98
C ASP A 195 4.71 27.49 13.43
N GLY A 196 3.88 26.50 13.74
CA GLY A 196 2.53 26.36 13.19
C GLY A 196 2.49 25.84 11.75
N GLU A 197 3.62 25.39 11.23
CA GLU A 197 3.77 24.93 9.84
C GLU A 197 4.49 23.57 9.74
N ASP A 198 5.08 23.08 10.82
CA ASP A 198 5.72 21.77 10.85
C ASP A 198 4.67 20.66 10.99
N PHE A 199 4.89 19.55 10.25
CA PHE A 199 3.97 18.42 10.19
C PHE A 199 4.62 17.11 10.60
N SER A 200 3.84 16.24 11.26
CA SER A 200 4.12 14.82 11.41
C SER A 200 3.05 13.99 10.72
N PHE A 201 3.48 13.07 9.88
CA PHE A 201 2.64 12.03 9.28
C PHE A 201 2.70 10.81 10.17
N ILE A 202 1.54 10.34 10.62
CA ILE A 202 1.42 9.15 11.47
C ILE A 202 0.85 8.03 10.62
N ASP A 203 1.66 7.03 10.33
CA ASP A 203 1.20 5.81 9.68
C ASP A 203 0.47 4.94 10.69
N ILE A 204 -0.74 4.57 10.35
CA ILE A 204 -1.65 3.80 11.19
C ILE A 204 -1.96 2.50 10.48
N ALA A 205 -1.86 1.38 11.19
CA ALA A 205 -2.19 0.08 10.62
C ALA A 205 -2.90 -0.82 11.64
N VAL A 206 -3.75 -1.69 11.12
CA VAL A 206 -4.30 -2.83 11.84
C VAL A 206 -3.40 -4.02 11.56
N THR A 207 -2.74 -4.55 12.59
CA THR A 207 -1.72 -5.59 12.44
C THR A 207 -1.94 -6.74 13.42
N ASP A 208 -1.19 -7.81 13.24
CA ASP A 208 -0.93 -8.75 14.32
C ASP A 208 0.22 -8.24 15.23
N ARG A 209 0.60 -9.04 16.24
CA ARG A 209 1.71 -8.68 17.15
C ARG A 209 3.09 -8.73 16.51
N GLN A 210 3.25 -9.37 15.34
CA GLN A 210 4.48 -9.38 14.57
C GLN A 210 4.57 -8.17 13.62
N GLY A 211 3.52 -7.34 13.55
CA GLY A 211 3.44 -6.18 12.68
C GLY A 211 2.95 -6.49 11.26
N ILE A 212 2.50 -7.71 11.00
CA ILE A 212 1.92 -8.07 9.70
C ILE A 212 0.55 -7.44 9.58
N VAL A 213 0.35 -6.67 8.52
CA VAL A 213 -0.89 -5.91 8.29
C VAL A 213 -2.03 -6.87 7.95
N LYS A 214 -3.17 -6.66 8.61
CA LYS A 214 -4.44 -7.30 8.28
C LYS A 214 -5.18 -6.46 7.25
N THR A 215 -5.19 -6.90 6.02
CA THR A 215 -5.81 -6.16 4.92
C THR A 215 -7.34 -6.18 4.97
N TRP A 216 -7.92 -7.09 5.72
CA TRP A 216 -9.35 -7.31 5.87
C TRP A 216 -9.69 -7.81 7.29
N PRO A 217 -10.89 -7.55 7.84
CA PRO A 217 -11.89 -6.60 7.36
C PRO A 217 -11.48 -5.13 7.55
N GLU A 218 -12.08 -4.24 6.76
CA GLU A 218 -11.94 -2.81 6.97
C GLU A 218 -12.50 -2.40 8.34
N ARG A 219 -11.87 -1.40 8.97
CA ARG A 219 -12.23 -0.92 10.29
C ARG A 219 -12.29 0.59 10.34
N VAL A 220 -13.29 1.12 11.02
CA VAL A 220 -13.35 2.55 11.34
C VAL A 220 -12.41 2.84 12.50
N ILE A 221 -11.48 3.75 12.29
CA ILE A 221 -10.58 4.25 13.31
C ILE A 221 -10.98 5.67 13.66
N SER A 222 -11.08 5.97 14.95
CA SER A 222 -11.29 7.33 15.46
C SER A 222 -10.00 7.91 16.01
N ILE A 223 -9.80 9.22 15.80
CA ILE A 223 -8.63 9.96 16.24
C ILE A 223 -9.04 11.15 17.12
N GLN A 224 -8.32 11.37 18.21
CA GLN A 224 -8.38 12.57 19.02
C GLN A 224 -6.99 13.18 19.13
N VAL A 225 -6.91 14.49 18.95
CA VAL A 225 -5.64 15.25 19.02
C VAL A 225 -5.81 16.36 20.04
N ASP A 226 -4.92 16.36 21.03
CA ASP A 226 -4.92 17.35 22.12
C ASP A 226 -3.53 17.98 22.27
N GLY A 227 -3.49 19.21 22.84
CA GLY A 227 -2.25 19.89 23.21
C GLY A 227 -1.68 20.82 22.14
N ALA A 228 -0.37 20.78 21.92
CA ALA A 228 0.33 21.74 21.07
C ALA A 228 0.30 21.38 19.57
N GLY A 229 -0.85 20.94 19.05
CA GLY A 229 -1.03 20.63 17.64
C GLY A 229 -2.48 20.35 17.28
N THR A 230 -2.75 20.22 15.99
CA THR A 230 -4.08 19.99 15.43
C THR A 230 -4.06 18.89 14.38
N LEU A 231 -5.20 18.21 14.20
CA LEU A 231 -5.40 17.31 13.07
C LEU A 231 -5.56 18.13 11.79
N ALA A 232 -4.65 17.94 10.85
CA ALA A 232 -4.70 18.61 9.54
C ALA A 232 -5.32 17.73 8.45
N GLY A 233 -5.25 16.41 8.61
CA GLY A 233 -5.88 15.45 7.72
C GLY A 233 -5.89 14.05 8.31
N PHE A 234 -6.89 13.24 7.92
CA PHE A 234 -7.02 11.85 8.34
C PHE A 234 -7.70 11.05 7.26
N GLY A 235 -7.07 10.00 6.77
CA GLY A 235 -7.67 9.23 5.68
C GLY A 235 -6.89 8.02 5.22
N SER A 236 -7.44 7.34 4.22
CA SER A 236 -6.88 6.17 3.54
C SER A 236 -6.57 6.46 2.07
N ALA A 237 -5.84 5.54 1.43
CA ALA A 237 -5.59 5.57 0.00
C ALA A 237 -6.71 4.90 -0.82
N ASN A 238 -7.88 4.67 -0.24
CA ASN A 238 -9.00 4.04 -0.95
C ASN A 238 -9.44 4.93 -2.13
N PRO A 239 -9.35 4.44 -3.38
CA PRO A 239 -9.79 5.23 -4.55
C PRO A 239 -11.30 5.43 -4.60
N VAL A 240 -12.07 4.57 -3.92
CA VAL A 240 -13.54 4.62 -3.86
C VAL A 240 -13.96 4.98 -2.45
N ASN A 241 -14.02 6.26 -2.16
CA ASN A 241 -14.23 6.74 -0.80
C ASN A 241 -15.14 7.97 -0.76
N ALA A 242 -16.19 7.92 0.07
CA ALA A 242 -17.08 9.03 0.36
C ALA A 242 -16.74 9.77 1.67
N GLU A 243 -15.78 9.26 2.45
CA GLU A 243 -15.39 9.87 3.72
C GLU A 243 -14.49 11.08 3.48
N ARG A 244 -14.63 12.07 4.33
CA ARG A 244 -13.87 13.32 4.23
C ARG A 244 -12.57 13.20 5.02
N PHE A 245 -11.50 13.80 4.52
CA PHE A 245 -10.18 13.80 5.16
C PHE A 245 -10.03 14.79 6.32
N ASP A 246 -11.02 15.65 6.56
CA ASP A 246 -11.04 16.65 7.65
C ASP A 246 -11.85 16.20 8.87
N GLN A 247 -12.22 14.92 8.94
CA GLN A 247 -12.97 14.35 10.07
C GLN A 247 -12.05 13.59 11.02
N ASN A 248 -12.57 13.30 12.22
CA ASN A 248 -11.86 12.59 13.27
C ASN A 248 -12.10 11.07 13.26
N HIS A 249 -12.65 10.53 12.20
CA HIS A 249 -12.82 9.10 11.96
C HIS A 249 -12.64 8.80 10.47
N HIS A 250 -12.14 7.63 10.15
CA HIS A 250 -11.99 7.18 8.78
C HIS A 250 -11.84 5.66 8.72
N THR A 251 -12.31 5.05 7.62
CA THR A 251 -12.21 3.61 7.38
C THR A 251 -10.85 3.25 6.81
N THR A 252 -10.24 2.17 7.33
CA THR A 252 -8.99 1.63 6.79
C THR A 252 -9.17 1.14 5.35
N TYR A 253 -8.13 1.26 4.55
CA TYR A 253 -8.03 0.62 3.26
C TYR A 253 -6.83 -0.32 3.26
N GLN A 254 -7.06 -1.58 2.96
CA GLN A 254 -6.03 -2.62 3.07
C GLN A 254 -5.32 -2.59 4.44
N GLY A 255 -6.10 -2.35 5.50
CA GLY A 255 -5.63 -2.29 6.88
C GLY A 255 -4.85 -1.04 7.26
N ARG A 256 -4.83 0.02 6.45
CA ARG A 256 -3.97 1.20 6.63
C ARG A 256 -4.75 2.51 6.60
N LEU A 257 -4.19 3.50 7.33
CA LEU A 257 -4.59 4.91 7.37
C LEU A 257 -3.36 5.80 7.59
N GLN A 258 -3.53 7.08 7.38
CA GLN A 258 -2.54 8.08 7.79
C GLN A 258 -3.23 9.28 8.42
N ALA A 259 -2.65 9.80 9.49
CA ALA A 259 -3.03 11.08 10.08
C ALA A 259 -1.91 12.11 9.88
N VAL A 260 -2.30 13.34 9.57
CA VAL A 260 -1.41 14.47 9.43
C VAL A 260 -1.61 15.40 10.60
N ILE A 261 -0.59 15.57 11.43
CA ILE A 261 -0.61 16.42 12.61
C ILE A 261 0.19 17.67 12.31
N ARG A 262 -0.42 18.83 12.46
CA ARG A 262 0.21 20.15 12.34
C ARG A 262 0.59 20.68 13.70
N SER A 263 1.81 21.22 13.85
CA SER A 263 2.28 21.85 15.09
C SER A 263 1.49 23.12 15.44
N ALA A 264 1.38 23.43 16.71
CA ALA A 264 0.98 24.77 17.17
C ALA A 264 2.17 25.75 17.08
N ARG A 265 1.90 27.05 17.29
CA ARG A 265 2.94 28.08 17.41
C ARG A 265 3.53 28.19 18.82
N THR A 266 3.09 27.34 19.74
CA THR A 266 3.55 27.29 21.12
C THR A 266 4.16 25.92 21.40
N ALA A 267 5.29 25.92 22.12
CA ALA A 267 5.92 24.68 22.56
C ALA A 267 5.03 23.89 23.52
N GLY A 268 5.18 22.59 23.55
CA GLY A 268 4.38 21.69 24.38
C GLY A 268 4.45 20.24 23.89
N ASN A 269 3.40 19.49 24.12
CA ASN A 269 3.25 18.15 23.59
C ASN A 269 1.95 18.04 22.81
N VAL A 270 2.00 17.37 21.66
CA VAL A 270 0.80 16.87 20.97
C VAL A 270 0.55 15.45 21.45
N ARG A 271 -0.64 15.20 21.94
CA ARG A 271 -1.12 13.85 22.27
C ARG A 271 -2.13 13.42 21.22
N VAL A 272 -1.84 12.31 20.58
CA VAL A 272 -2.72 11.69 19.56
C VAL A 272 -3.22 10.36 20.12
N MET A 273 -4.52 10.21 20.26
CA MET A 273 -5.16 8.97 20.69
C MET A 273 -5.97 8.38 19.54
N LEU A 274 -5.73 7.13 19.26
CA LEU A 274 -6.41 6.34 18.22
C LEU A 274 -7.21 5.24 18.88
N SER A 275 -8.42 5.01 18.41
CA SER A 275 -9.29 3.94 18.90
C SER A 275 -10.08 3.29 17.78
N ALA A 276 -10.39 2.01 17.95
CA ALA A 276 -11.26 1.24 17.08
C ALA A 276 -12.10 0.27 17.93
N GLU A 277 -13.24 -0.11 17.44
CA GLU A 277 -14.11 -1.07 18.12
C GLU A 277 -13.38 -2.41 18.32
N GLY A 278 -13.40 -2.90 19.57
CA GLY A 278 -12.79 -4.16 19.95
C GLY A 278 -11.26 -4.21 19.97
N LEU A 279 -10.58 -3.05 19.82
CA LEU A 279 -9.13 -2.95 19.91
C LEU A 279 -8.70 -2.05 21.07
N GLU A 280 -7.55 -2.36 21.68
CA GLU A 280 -6.92 -1.48 22.65
C GLU A 280 -6.51 -0.16 22.00
N PRO A 281 -6.83 0.99 22.64
CA PRO A 281 -6.44 2.29 22.12
C PRO A 281 -4.92 2.49 22.10
N VAL A 282 -4.45 3.23 21.10
CA VAL A 282 -3.03 3.63 20.99
C VAL A 282 -2.90 5.11 21.26
N THR A 283 -1.94 5.50 22.10
CA THR A 283 -1.62 6.90 22.36
C THR A 283 -0.17 7.19 21.97
N ILE A 284 0.03 8.26 21.18
CA ILE A 284 1.32 8.79 20.81
C ILE A 284 1.46 10.18 21.41
N THR A 285 2.66 10.52 21.88
CA THR A 285 3.01 11.87 22.31
C THR A 285 4.19 12.37 21.49
N ILE A 286 4.01 13.52 20.82
CA ILE A 286 5.04 14.16 19.99
C ILE A 286 5.37 15.51 20.64
N PRO A 287 6.61 15.74 21.13
CA PRO A 287 7.02 17.02 21.67
C PRO A 287 7.11 18.08 20.55
N VAL A 288 6.60 19.26 20.85
CA VAL A 288 6.69 20.46 20.00
C VAL A 288 7.65 21.43 20.70
N LYS A 289 8.75 21.75 20.05
CA LYS A 289 9.83 22.58 20.59
C LYS A 289 9.89 23.91 19.89
N GLU A 290 10.30 24.95 20.62
CA GLU A 290 10.57 26.25 20.00
C GLU A 290 11.62 26.12 18.90
N ALA A 291 11.49 26.93 17.86
CA ALA A 291 12.51 27.04 16.83
C ALA A 291 13.81 27.53 17.49
N ALA A 292 14.95 26.92 17.17
CA ALA A 292 16.23 27.47 17.59
C ALA A 292 16.38 28.87 16.96
N HIS A 293 16.53 29.88 17.80
CA HIS A 293 16.91 31.18 17.30
C HIS A 293 18.39 31.08 16.85
N GLU A 294 18.64 31.19 15.55
CA GLU A 294 19.98 31.46 15.01
C GLU A 294 20.39 32.90 15.25
#